data_54c495a2826d7904b28a5aa7d08ca16a
#
_entry.id   54c495a2826d7904b28a5aa7d08ca16a
#
_cell.length_a   1.000
_cell.length_b   1.000
_cell.length_c   1.000
_cell.angle_alpha   90.00
_cell.angle_beta   90.00
_cell.angle_gamma   90.00
#
_symmetry.space_group_name_H-M   'P 1'
#
loop_
_entity.id
_entity.type
_entity.pdbx_description
1 polymer ?
#
loop_
_entity_poly.entity_id
_entity_poly.type
_entity_poly.pdbx_seq_one_letter_code
_entity_poly.pdbx_strand_id
1 'polypeptide(L)'
;MRQLLIIGDSIMKGVMNDDGKYRLCRDHDFSSLAANEIQVDNASKMGATIESIQPVLKKKLAGLNEQSTVLFSLGGNDCDYDWSKISEDPDGTFEPHTPNDRFLSLYRDAIRAAQETGAKVAVASILPLDSERYFDFITKDRDQENILHWLGDVNHLYRWQEYYNSLVCTLARVFGCRLVDLRS
;
A
#
# COMPACT_ATOMS: atom_id res chain seq x y z
N MET A 1 -12.43 -9.76 -23.33
CA MET A 1 -11.34 -8.77 -23.19
C MET A 1 -10.77 -8.93 -21.78
N ARG A 2 -9.46 -9.05 -21.65
CA ARG A 2 -8.80 -9.16 -20.34
C ARG A 2 -8.90 -7.84 -19.59
N GLN A 3 -9.09 -7.90 -18.28
CA GLN A 3 -9.20 -6.71 -17.43
C GLN A 3 -8.14 -6.77 -16.30
N LEU A 4 -7.49 -5.65 -16.03
CA LEU A 4 -6.62 -5.45 -14.88
C LEU A 4 -7.22 -4.38 -13.96
N LEU A 5 -7.69 -4.77 -12.79
CA LEU A 5 -8.06 -3.85 -11.72
C LEU A 5 -6.87 -3.65 -10.80
N ILE A 6 -6.45 -2.40 -10.61
CA ILE A 6 -5.38 -2.05 -9.68
C ILE A 6 -6.00 -1.37 -8.45
N ILE A 7 -5.76 -1.93 -7.28
CA ILE A 7 -6.11 -1.40 -5.97
C ILE A 7 -4.80 -1.08 -5.26
N GLY A 8 -4.49 0.19 -5.12
CA GLY A 8 -3.21 0.63 -4.57
C GLY A 8 -3.27 2.03 -3.95
N ASP A 9 -2.12 2.48 -3.55
CA ASP A 9 -1.91 3.80 -2.95
C ASP A 9 -1.38 4.85 -3.96
N SER A 10 -0.67 5.85 -3.45
CA SER A 10 -0.08 6.93 -4.25
C SER A 10 0.95 6.44 -5.26
N ILE A 11 1.69 5.38 -4.94
CA ILE A 11 2.72 4.83 -5.83
C ILE A 11 2.07 4.25 -7.08
N MET A 12 1.07 3.40 -6.91
CA MET A 12 0.34 2.82 -8.05
C MET A 12 -0.53 3.83 -8.78
N LYS A 13 -0.88 4.95 -8.13
CA LYS A 13 -1.53 6.09 -8.77
C LYS A 13 -0.57 6.89 -9.65
N GLY A 14 0.76 6.70 -9.51
CA GLY A 14 1.78 7.45 -10.21
C GLY A 14 2.06 8.82 -9.60
N VAL A 15 1.84 8.97 -8.28
CA VAL A 15 2.19 10.22 -7.58
C VAL A 15 3.70 10.24 -7.34
N MET A 16 4.34 11.30 -7.76
CA MET A 16 5.75 11.57 -7.51
C MET A 16 5.89 12.82 -6.64
N ASN A 17 6.94 12.84 -5.81
CA ASN A 17 7.35 14.03 -5.10
C ASN A 17 8.50 14.69 -5.88
N ASP A 18 8.25 15.91 -6.36
CA ASP A 18 9.19 16.72 -7.11
C ASP A 18 9.41 18.03 -6.31
N ASP A 19 10.55 18.12 -5.63
CA ASP A 19 10.91 19.24 -4.76
C ASP A 19 9.82 19.68 -3.76
N GLY A 20 9.21 18.70 -3.09
CA GLY A 20 8.15 18.91 -2.09
C GLY A 20 6.75 19.13 -2.68
N LYS A 21 6.60 19.06 -4.01
CA LYS A 21 5.30 19.13 -4.68
C LYS A 21 4.89 17.77 -5.22
N TYR A 22 3.69 17.34 -4.87
CA TYR A 22 3.14 16.10 -5.43
C TYR A 22 2.61 16.36 -6.84
N ARG A 23 3.08 15.54 -7.79
CA ARG A 23 2.64 15.55 -9.18
C ARG A 23 2.26 14.15 -9.62
N LEU A 24 1.32 14.04 -10.55
CA LEU A 24 1.08 12.78 -11.26
C LEU A 24 2.14 12.63 -12.35
N CYS A 25 2.80 11.48 -12.37
CA CYS A 25 3.70 11.10 -13.45
C CYS A 25 2.87 10.91 -14.71
N ARG A 26 3.15 11.69 -15.75
CA ARG A 26 2.45 11.59 -17.05
C ARG A 26 2.88 10.34 -17.83
N ASP A 27 4.08 9.84 -17.53
CA ASP A 27 4.62 8.62 -18.16
C ASP A 27 4.08 7.34 -17.49
N HIS A 28 3.25 7.48 -16.45
CA HIS A 28 2.54 6.39 -15.80
C HIS A 28 1.34 5.96 -16.66
N ASP A 29 1.67 5.49 -17.84
CA ASP A 29 0.73 5.18 -18.90
C ASP A 29 0.63 3.66 -19.10
N PHE A 30 -0.58 3.16 -19.05
CA PHE A 30 -0.89 1.75 -19.31
C PHE A 30 -1.25 1.49 -20.79
N SER A 31 -0.92 2.41 -21.72
CA SER A 31 -1.24 2.29 -23.14
C SER A 31 -0.65 1.04 -23.78
N SER A 32 0.54 0.62 -23.34
CA SER A 32 1.15 -0.64 -23.78
C SER A 32 0.34 -1.88 -23.41
N LEU A 33 -0.37 -1.84 -22.28
CA LEU A 33 -1.29 -2.90 -21.88
C LEU A 33 -2.58 -2.86 -22.70
N ALA A 34 -3.07 -1.66 -23.03
CA ALA A 34 -4.23 -1.50 -23.90
C ALA A 34 -3.95 -2.03 -25.31
N ALA A 35 -2.74 -1.83 -25.84
CA ALA A 35 -2.30 -2.42 -27.11
C ALA A 35 -2.32 -3.96 -27.10
N ASN A 36 -2.27 -4.60 -25.93
CA ASN A 36 -2.41 -6.05 -25.74
C ASN A 36 -3.83 -6.51 -25.37
N GLU A 37 -4.82 -5.68 -25.67
CA GLU A 37 -6.25 -5.97 -25.36
C GLU A 37 -6.53 -6.14 -23.85
N ILE A 38 -5.76 -5.45 -23.01
CA ILE A 38 -5.96 -5.43 -21.56
C ILE A 38 -6.57 -4.08 -21.19
N GLN A 39 -7.81 -4.11 -20.70
CA GLN A 39 -8.45 -2.93 -20.11
C GLN A 39 -7.91 -2.72 -18.70
N VAL A 40 -7.32 -1.57 -18.42
CA VAL A 40 -6.83 -1.20 -17.09
C VAL A 40 -7.82 -0.30 -16.37
N ASP A 41 -8.21 -0.69 -15.18
CA ASP A 41 -8.98 0.13 -14.24
C ASP A 41 -8.09 0.40 -13.00
N ASN A 42 -7.44 1.56 -12.97
CA ASN A 42 -6.61 1.95 -11.84
C ASN A 42 -7.44 2.72 -10.81
N ALA A 43 -7.86 2.03 -9.76
CA ALA A 43 -8.65 2.57 -8.64
C ALA A 43 -7.78 3.01 -7.45
N SER A 44 -6.46 3.17 -7.65
CA SER A 44 -5.52 3.58 -6.60
C SER A 44 -5.77 5.01 -6.12
N LYS A 45 -5.54 5.25 -4.83
CA LYS A 45 -5.75 6.54 -4.18
C LYS A 45 -4.54 6.94 -3.34
N MET A 46 -4.26 8.25 -3.30
CA MET A 46 -3.26 8.80 -2.40
C MET A 46 -3.63 8.49 -0.94
N GLY A 47 -2.66 8.04 -0.13
CA GLY A 47 -2.86 7.71 1.28
C GLY A 47 -3.76 6.48 1.53
N ALA A 48 -4.00 5.64 0.51
CA ALA A 48 -4.88 4.49 0.67
C ALA A 48 -4.29 3.44 1.63
N THR A 49 -5.13 2.97 2.54
CA THR A 49 -4.92 1.81 3.41
C THR A 49 -5.86 0.69 2.99
N ILE A 50 -5.58 -0.53 3.44
CA ILE A 50 -6.47 -1.69 3.17
C ILE A 50 -7.90 -1.45 3.70
N GLU A 51 -8.06 -0.69 4.78
CA GLU A 51 -9.36 -0.34 5.30
C GLU A 51 -10.08 0.69 4.42
N SER A 52 -9.39 1.75 4.01
CA SER A 52 -9.97 2.85 3.24
C SER A 52 -10.44 2.45 1.84
N ILE A 53 -9.87 1.36 1.28
CA ILE A 53 -10.25 0.87 -0.06
C ILE A 53 -11.48 -0.02 -0.07
N GLN A 54 -11.98 -0.51 1.07
CA GLN A 54 -13.07 -1.49 1.12
C GLN A 54 -14.32 -1.06 0.32
N PRO A 55 -14.81 0.20 0.42
CA PRO A 55 -15.99 0.62 -0.35
C PRO A 55 -15.75 0.61 -1.87
N VAL A 56 -14.52 0.97 -2.29
CA VAL A 56 -14.13 0.98 -3.71
C VAL A 56 -14.03 -0.45 -4.23
N LEU A 57 -13.35 -1.32 -3.48
CA LEU A 57 -13.23 -2.73 -3.82
C LEU A 57 -14.60 -3.38 -3.98
N LYS A 58 -15.49 -3.24 -2.99
CA LYS A 58 -16.86 -3.79 -3.05
C LYS A 58 -17.61 -3.38 -4.32
N LYS A 59 -17.48 -2.11 -4.72
CA LYS A 59 -18.10 -1.60 -5.95
C LYS A 59 -17.50 -2.23 -7.22
N LYS A 60 -16.17 -2.43 -7.22
CA LYS A 60 -15.45 -2.94 -8.41
C LYS A 60 -15.58 -4.43 -8.59
N LEU A 61 -15.75 -5.20 -7.52
CA LEU A 61 -15.90 -6.66 -7.58
C LEU A 61 -17.06 -7.11 -8.48
N ALA A 62 -18.15 -6.36 -8.53
CA ALA A 62 -19.34 -6.71 -9.33
C ALA A 62 -19.07 -6.79 -10.85
N GLY A 63 -17.98 -6.18 -11.34
CA GLY A 63 -17.58 -6.21 -12.76
C GLY A 63 -16.52 -7.23 -13.10
N LEU A 64 -16.04 -8.03 -12.14
CA LEU A 64 -14.94 -8.96 -12.32
C LEU A 64 -15.43 -10.36 -12.72
N ASN A 65 -14.57 -11.10 -13.40
CA ASN A 65 -14.80 -12.47 -13.84
C ASN A 65 -13.46 -13.20 -14.05
N GLU A 66 -13.47 -14.41 -14.58
CA GLU A 66 -12.30 -15.26 -14.83
C GLU A 66 -11.25 -14.66 -15.79
N GLN A 67 -11.62 -13.68 -16.60
CA GLN A 67 -10.69 -12.92 -17.46
C GLN A 67 -10.06 -11.71 -16.76
N SER A 68 -10.49 -11.44 -15.55
CA SER A 68 -10.00 -10.31 -14.74
C SER A 68 -8.79 -10.71 -13.91
N THR A 69 -7.92 -9.74 -13.69
CA THR A 69 -6.83 -9.81 -12.70
C THR A 69 -6.98 -8.63 -11.76
N VAL A 70 -6.87 -8.87 -10.45
CA VAL A 70 -6.81 -7.83 -9.43
C VAL A 70 -5.39 -7.75 -8.90
N LEU A 71 -4.79 -6.57 -8.95
CA LEU A 71 -3.49 -6.29 -8.34
C LEU A 71 -3.73 -5.46 -7.07
N PHE A 72 -3.36 -5.99 -5.92
CA PHE A 72 -3.28 -5.26 -4.66
C PHE A 72 -1.85 -4.75 -4.44
N SER A 73 -1.70 -3.47 -4.17
CA SER A 73 -0.42 -2.81 -3.83
C SER A 73 -0.66 -1.83 -2.68
N LEU A 74 -0.73 -2.37 -1.47
CA LEU A 74 -1.08 -1.68 -0.22
C LEU A 74 -0.19 -2.16 0.92
N GLY A 75 -0.11 -1.38 1.99
CA GLY A 75 0.60 -1.70 3.22
C GLY A 75 1.54 -0.61 3.68
N GLY A 76 2.08 0.20 2.78
CA GLY A 76 2.98 1.31 3.13
C GLY A 76 2.29 2.36 4.02
N ASN A 77 1.06 2.77 3.67
CA ASN A 77 0.30 3.68 4.52
C ASN A 77 -0.34 2.96 5.73
N ASP A 78 -0.56 1.66 5.64
CA ASP A 78 -1.14 0.88 6.74
C ASP A 78 -0.21 0.81 7.94
N CYS A 79 1.10 0.65 7.68
CA CYS A 79 2.13 0.59 8.73
C CYS A 79 2.55 1.96 9.26
N ASP A 80 2.10 3.04 8.64
CA ASP A 80 2.48 4.40 9.04
C ASP A 80 1.68 4.88 10.26
N TYR A 81 2.16 5.95 10.90
CA TYR A 81 1.63 6.48 12.14
C TYR A 81 1.17 7.93 12.01
N ASP A 82 0.41 8.41 13.00
CA ASP A 82 0.13 9.83 13.18
C ASP A 82 1.32 10.53 13.87
N TRP A 83 2.29 10.93 13.07
CA TRP A 83 3.53 11.56 13.55
C TRP A 83 3.30 12.87 14.29
N SER A 84 2.17 13.54 14.08
CA SER A 84 1.85 14.76 14.83
C SER A 84 1.56 14.44 16.29
N LYS A 85 0.78 13.37 16.54
CA LYS A 85 0.49 12.94 17.92
C LYS A 85 1.73 12.42 18.63
N ILE A 86 2.60 11.69 17.94
CA ILE A 86 3.87 11.20 18.51
C ILE A 86 4.79 12.35 18.85
N SER A 87 4.85 13.37 17.99
CA SER A 87 5.63 14.58 18.24
C SER A 87 5.13 15.38 19.45
N GLU A 88 3.82 15.33 19.76
CA GLU A 88 3.20 16.02 20.89
C GLU A 88 3.32 15.24 22.20
N ASP A 89 3.35 13.90 22.15
CA ASP A 89 3.41 13.01 23.32
C ASP A 89 4.36 11.82 23.07
N PRO A 90 5.68 12.02 23.21
CA PRO A 90 6.67 10.99 22.88
C PRO A 90 6.67 9.78 23.82
N ASP A 91 6.03 9.86 24.98
CA ASP A 91 5.88 8.75 25.92
C ASP A 91 4.55 7.98 25.73
N GLY A 92 3.72 8.46 24.79
CA GLY A 92 2.43 7.86 24.48
C GLY A 92 2.55 6.49 23.78
N THR A 93 1.45 5.74 23.82
CA THR A 93 1.31 4.49 23.07
C THR A 93 0.48 4.75 21.82
N PHE A 94 1.06 4.47 20.67
CA PHE A 94 0.42 4.70 19.38
C PHE A 94 0.34 3.42 18.56
N GLU A 95 -0.75 3.31 17.82
CA GLU A 95 -0.93 2.24 16.84
C GLU A 95 -0.74 2.78 15.43
N PRO A 96 -0.30 1.93 14.48
CA PRO A 96 -0.25 2.30 13.07
C PRO A 96 -1.66 2.57 12.52
N HIS A 97 -1.75 3.18 11.35
CA HIS A 97 -3.04 3.50 10.71
C HIS A 97 -3.94 2.26 10.58
N THR A 98 -3.36 1.09 10.32
CA THR A 98 -4.08 -0.19 10.35
C THR A 98 -3.30 -1.20 11.18
N PRO A 99 -3.69 -1.46 12.44
CA PRO A 99 -3.03 -2.44 13.30
C PRO A 99 -2.96 -3.83 12.66
N ASN A 100 -1.93 -4.62 13.00
CA ASN A 100 -1.58 -5.88 12.37
C ASN A 100 -2.74 -6.85 12.17
N ASP A 101 -3.51 -7.13 13.23
CA ASP A 101 -4.62 -8.08 13.18
C ASP A 101 -5.72 -7.59 12.24
N ARG A 102 -5.99 -6.30 12.29
CA ARG A 102 -6.94 -5.62 11.41
C ARG A 102 -6.46 -5.65 9.97
N PHE A 103 -5.18 -5.35 9.74
CA PHE A 103 -4.54 -5.40 8.43
C PHE A 103 -4.65 -6.80 7.80
N LEU A 104 -4.24 -7.83 8.54
CA LEU A 104 -4.32 -9.21 8.09
C LEU A 104 -5.74 -9.65 7.78
N SER A 105 -6.70 -9.31 8.65
CA SER A 105 -8.11 -9.66 8.45
C SER A 105 -8.67 -9.02 7.19
N LEU A 106 -8.52 -7.71 7.04
CA LEU A 106 -9.07 -6.96 5.90
C LEU A 106 -8.40 -7.35 4.57
N TYR A 107 -7.08 -7.56 4.59
CA TYR A 107 -6.36 -7.96 3.39
C TYR A 107 -6.74 -9.37 2.93
N ARG A 108 -6.83 -10.33 3.87
CA ARG A 108 -7.36 -11.68 3.62
C ARG A 108 -8.75 -11.63 2.99
N ASP A 109 -9.65 -10.84 3.58
CA ASP A 109 -11.03 -10.76 3.13
C ASP A 109 -11.13 -10.09 1.74
N ALA A 110 -10.28 -9.11 1.45
CA ALA A 110 -10.15 -8.49 0.13
C ALA A 110 -9.67 -9.49 -0.94
N ILE A 111 -8.65 -10.29 -0.63
CA ILE A 111 -8.15 -11.34 -1.53
C ILE A 111 -9.24 -12.36 -1.82
N ARG A 112 -9.92 -12.89 -0.79
CA ARG A 112 -10.99 -13.88 -0.93
C ARG A 112 -12.14 -13.34 -1.77
N ALA A 113 -12.61 -12.14 -1.47
CA ALA A 113 -13.69 -11.51 -2.22
C ALA A 113 -13.34 -11.34 -3.71
N ALA A 114 -12.10 -11.03 -4.04
CA ALA A 114 -11.65 -10.98 -5.43
C ALA A 114 -11.60 -12.37 -6.08
N GLN A 115 -11.08 -13.38 -5.37
CA GLN A 115 -11.02 -14.77 -5.87
C GLN A 115 -12.41 -15.37 -6.09
N GLU A 116 -13.39 -15.06 -5.25
CA GLU A 116 -14.78 -15.51 -5.36
C GLU A 116 -15.47 -15.06 -6.66
N THR A 117 -14.99 -13.98 -7.29
CA THR A 117 -15.46 -13.54 -8.61
C THR A 117 -14.92 -14.40 -9.77
N GLY A 118 -13.99 -15.32 -9.51
CA GLY A 118 -13.20 -16.03 -10.51
C GLY A 118 -11.96 -15.29 -10.98
N ALA A 119 -11.73 -14.05 -10.55
CA ALA A 119 -10.58 -13.26 -10.95
C ALA A 119 -9.27 -13.83 -10.39
N LYS A 120 -8.20 -13.68 -11.16
CA LYS A 120 -6.84 -13.94 -10.69
C LYS A 120 -6.41 -12.81 -9.76
N VAL A 121 -5.70 -13.15 -8.68
CA VAL A 121 -5.20 -12.15 -7.73
C VAL A 121 -3.68 -12.12 -7.77
N ALA A 122 -3.14 -10.93 -7.88
CA ALA A 122 -1.74 -10.61 -7.68
C ALA A 122 -1.59 -9.63 -6.51
N VAL A 123 -0.50 -9.77 -5.76
CA VAL A 123 -0.18 -8.91 -4.62
C VAL A 123 1.23 -8.41 -4.83
N ALA A 124 1.43 -7.09 -4.76
CA ALA A 124 2.75 -6.48 -4.84
C ALA A 124 3.41 -6.43 -3.46
N SER A 125 4.71 -6.70 -3.41
CA SER A 125 5.50 -6.41 -2.22
C SER A 125 5.53 -4.90 -1.94
N ILE A 126 5.71 -4.52 -0.66
CA ILE A 126 5.86 -3.11 -0.30
C ILE A 126 7.28 -2.66 -0.70
N LEU A 127 7.40 -1.51 -1.36
CA LEU A 127 8.71 -0.95 -1.73
C LEU A 127 9.57 -0.70 -0.48
N PRO A 128 10.89 -0.93 -0.57
CA PRO A 128 11.77 -0.68 0.56
C PRO A 128 11.78 0.81 0.93
N LEU A 129 11.88 1.08 2.23
CA LEU A 129 11.93 2.43 2.78
C LEU A 129 13.37 2.84 3.06
N ASP A 130 13.76 4.04 2.64
CA ASP A 130 14.94 4.72 3.12
C ASP A 130 14.59 5.41 4.45
N SER A 131 15.06 4.85 5.56
CA SER A 131 14.71 5.30 6.91
C SER A 131 15.12 6.74 7.19
N GLU A 132 16.34 7.11 6.80
CA GLU A 132 16.89 8.45 7.04
C GLU A 132 16.07 9.50 6.28
N ARG A 133 15.87 9.27 4.99
CA ARG A 133 15.09 10.16 4.14
C ARG A 133 13.63 10.28 4.58
N TYR A 134 13.06 9.17 5.04
CA TYR A 134 11.69 9.18 5.54
C TYR A 134 11.59 9.87 6.90
N PHE A 135 12.57 9.67 7.76
CA PHE A 135 12.66 10.37 9.05
C PHE A 135 12.75 11.89 8.85
N ASP A 136 13.60 12.37 7.94
CA ASP A 136 13.68 13.79 7.57
C ASP A 136 12.33 14.33 7.07
N PHE A 137 11.61 13.53 6.30
CA PHE A 137 10.29 13.91 5.79
C PHE A 137 9.24 14.04 6.90
N ILE A 138 9.14 13.07 7.81
CA ILE A 138 8.12 13.08 8.86
C ILE A 138 8.41 14.10 9.97
N THR A 139 9.68 14.50 10.12
CA THR A 139 10.10 15.46 11.16
C THR A 139 10.18 16.90 10.68
N LYS A 140 10.02 17.16 9.37
CA LYS A 140 10.24 18.47 8.74
C LYS A 140 9.55 19.63 9.45
N ASP A 141 8.31 19.44 9.93
CA ASP A 141 7.51 20.48 10.60
C ASP A 141 7.04 19.97 11.98
N ARG A 142 7.84 19.10 12.63
CA ARG A 142 7.53 18.44 13.91
C ARG A 142 8.76 18.38 14.80
N ASP A 143 8.56 18.07 16.08
CA ASP A 143 9.65 17.85 17.01
C ASP A 143 10.38 16.55 16.70
N GLN A 144 11.60 16.70 16.16
CA GLN A 144 12.46 15.59 15.76
C GLN A 144 12.95 14.76 16.95
N GLU A 145 13.25 15.42 18.07
CA GLU A 145 13.76 14.76 19.27
C GLU A 145 12.68 13.89 19.90
N ASN A 146 11.44 14.37 19.96
CA ASN A 146 10.30 13.62 20.44
C ASN A 146 10.00 12.39 19.57
N ILE A 147 10.01 12.56 18.26
CA ILE A 147 9.78 11.43 17.33
C ILE A 147 10.89 10.40 17.45
N LEU A 148 12.17 10.84 17.54
CA LEU A 148 13.30 9.94 17.72
C LEU A 148 13.26 9.24 19.10
N HIS A 149 12.85 9.94 20.14
CA HIS A 149 12.65 9.36 21.48
C HIS A 149 11.65 8.19 21.42
N TRP A 150 10.52 8.41 20.78
CA TRP A 150 9.49 7.36 20.63
C TRP A 150 9.96 6.19 19.76
N LEU A 151 10.66 6.46 18.67
CA LEU A 151 11.18 5.42 17.76
C LEU A 151 12.34 4.64 18.40
N GLY A 152 13.14 5.29 19.26
CA GLY A 152 14.39 4.75 19.82
C GLY A 152 15.53 4.64 18.80
N ASP A 153 15.24 4.41 17.54
CA ASP A 153 16.21 4.24 16.45
C ASP A 153 15.52 4.50 15.10
N VAL A 154 16.13 5.32 14.24
CA VAL A 154 15.60 5.66 12.92
C VAL A 154 15.34 4.41 12.06
N ASN A 155 16.18 3.37 12.16
CA ASN A 155 15.98 2.12 11.43
C ASN A 155 14.74 1.33 11.90
N HIS A 156 14.09 1.74 13.00
CA HIS A 156 12.81 1.18 13.40
C HIS A 156 11.77 1.35 12.29
N LEU A 157 11.77 2.47 11.58
CA LEU A 157 10.89 2.75 10.45
C LEU A 157 10.99 1.68 9.36
N TYR A 158 12.22 1.34 8.96
CA TYR A 158 12.46 0.29 7.98
C TYR A 158 12.04 -1.08 8.52
N ARG A 159 12.48 -1.47 9.72
CA ARG A 159 12.14 -2.78 10.32
C ARG A 159 10.63 -2.97 10.47
N TRP A 160 9.92 -1.91 10.82
CA TRP A 160 8.47 -1.93 10.95
C TRP A 160 7.77 -2.11 9.59
N GLN A 161 8.20 -1.40 8.57
CA GLN A 161 7.68 -1.59 7.22
C GLN A 161 7.99 -2.99 6.68
N GLU A 162 9.20 -3.53 6.94
CA GLU A 162 9.57 -4.90 6.58
C GLU A 162 8.65 -5.93 7.24
N TYR A 163 8.23 -5.68 8.45
CA TYR A 163 7.27 -6.54 9.12
C TYR A 163 5.95 -6.60 8.32
N TYR A 164 5.38 -5.46 7.93
CA TYR A 164 4.18 -5.43 7.08
C TYR A 164 4.41 -6.06 5.70
N ASN A 165 5.57 -5.85 5.10
CA ASN A 165 5.94 -6.52 3.86
C ASN A 165 5.94 -8.05 4.03
N SER A 166 6.44 -8.57 5.13
CA SER A 166 6.43 -9.99 5.44
C SER A 166 5.01 -10.56 5.56
N LEU A 167 4.08 -9.78 6.13
CA LEU A 167 2.66 -10.12 6.21
C LEU A 167 2.03 -10.19 4.81
N VAL A 168 2.29 -9.20 3.95
CA VAL A 168 1.81 -9.15 2.57
C VAL A 168 2.31 -10.37 1.77
N CYS A 169 3.60 -10.66 1.83
CA CYS A 169 4.20 -11.81 1.15
C CYS A 169 3.63 -13.15 1.67
N THR A 170 3.37 -13.23 2.97
CA THR A 170 2.75 -14.41 3.59
C THR A 170 1.32 -14.60 3.10
N LEU A 171 0.52 -13.54 3.06
CA LEU A 171 -0.83 -13.59 2.52
C LEU A 171 -0.84 -14.03 1.06
N ALA A 172 0.03 -13.47 0.21
CA ALA A 172 0.15 -13.87 -1.18
C ALA A 172 0.41 -15.38 -1.30
N ARG A 173 1.34 -15.91 -0.51
CA ARG A 173 1.66 -17.35 -0.49
C ARG A 173 0.51 -18.22 0.01
N VAL A 174 -0.12 -17.84 1.14
CA VAL A 174 -1.19 -18.63 1.78
C VAL A 174 -2.43 -18.72 0.88
N PHE A 175 -2.75 -17.65 0.15
CA PHE A 175 -3.92 -17.59 -0.73
C PHE A 175 -3.61 -17.93 -2.19
N GLY A 176 -2.39 -18.42 -2.49
CA GLY A 176 -2.00 -18.78 -3.85
C GLY A 176 -2.03 -17.62 -4.85
N CYS A 177 -1.84 -16.38 -4.36
CA CYS A 177 -1.75 -15.20 -5.21
C CYS A 177 -0.38 -15.13 -5.88
N ARG A 178 -0.33 -14.51 -7.06
CA ARG A 178 0.95 -14.18 -7.69
C ARG A 178 1.59 -13.02 -6.91
N LEU A 179 2.78 -13.24 -6.38
CA LEU A 179 3.59 -12.14 -5.83
C LEU A 179 4.24 -11.37 -6.98
N VAL A 180 4.05 -10.06 -6.98
CA VAL A 180 4.79 -9.10 -7.81
C VAL A 180 5.86 -8.48 -6.91
N ASP A 181 7.09 -8.93 -7.09
CA ASP A 181 8.22 -8.42 -6.31
C ASP A 181 8.66 -7.07 -6.89
N LEU A 182 8.51 -6.00 -6.09
CA LEU A 182 8.94 -4.65 -6.42
C LEU A 182 10.32 -4.30 -5.82
N ARG A 183 11.03 -5.28 -5.27
CA ARG A 183 12.25 -5.08 -4.47
C ARG A 183 13.50 -5.69 -5.09
N SER A 184 13.33 -6.53 -6.12
CA SER A 184 14.40 -7.21 -6.86
C SER A 184 14.82 -6.46 -8.13
#